data_b49541b4d24f02ac3601c207594adae1
#
_entry.id   b49541b4d24f02ac3601c207594adae1
#
_cell.length_a   1.000
_cell.length_b   1.000
_cell.length_c   1.000
_cell.angle_alpha   90.00
_cell.angle_beta   90.00
_cell.angle_gamma   90.00
#
_symmetry.space_group_name_H-M   'P 1'
#
loop_
_entity.id
_entity.type
_entity.pdbx_description
1 polymer ?
#
loop_
_entity_poly.entity_id
_entity_poly.type
_entity_poly.pdbx_seq_one_letter_code
_entity_poly.pdbx_strand_id
1 'polypeptide(L)'
;MRLYLASTSPARRALLAQSGIEPVLVSPGVDEDAAAAAASASLGRDLTGPELVALLAVAKASAVADAEVAGSPVDGFVFGGDSAFEVDGHLYGKPHDPAVAKERWRQMLAAGGGTLWSGHCVVDQRRDVDPATSLTGGTDPARTEPPVRLGDDFTAWAGSIGDVAPGGSTLVAAGDRVVAVDSAVLTFADDVSLDEIDAYVSTGEPLEVAGAFTIDGRAAAYITRIDGAPSAVVGLSLPVLRSMLLRGFGVSWHDFWTL
;
A
#
# COMPACT_ATOMS: atom_id res chain seq x y z
N MET A 1 19.25 1.25 -10.21
CA MET A 1 18.96 0.19 -9.21
C MET A 1 17.78 -0.64 -9.65
N ARG A 2 17.57 -1.86 -9.11
CA ARG A 2 16.39 -2.70 -9.42
C ARG A 2 15.34 -2.57 -8.31
N LEU A 3 14.07 -2.46 -8.73
CA LEU A 3 12.90 -2.55 -7.84
C LEU A 3 12.06 -3.75 -8.29
N TYR A 4 11.85 -4.70 -7.39
CA TYR A 4 10.94 -5.82 -7.60
C TYR A 4 9.59 -5.45 -6.99
N LEU A 5 8.54 -5.54 -7.80
CA LEU A 5 7.17 -5.27 -7.36
C LEU A 5 6.47 -6.59 -7.04
N ALA A 6 6.32 -6.89 -5.75
CA ALA A 6 5.57 -8.05 -5.23
C ALA A 6 4.07 -7.77 -5.30
N SER A 7 3.54 -7.64 -6.51
CA SER A 7 2.13 -7.31 -6.73
C SER A 7 1.67 -7.69 -8.14
N THR A 8 0.41 -8.09 -8.26
CA THR A 8 -0.28 -8.30 -9.55
C THR A 8 -1.06 -7.07 -10.02
N SER A 9 -1.04 -5.96 -9.26
CA SER A 9 -1.82 -4.74 -9.55
C SER A 9 -1.28 -3.99 -10.77
N PRO A 10 -2.06 -3.87 -11.87
CA PRO A 10 -1.67 -3.06 -13.03
C PRO A 10 -1.51 -1.57 -12.68
N ALA A 11 -2.33 -1.08 -11.75
CA ALA A 11 -2.32 0.32 -11.34
C ALA A 11 -1.00 0.70 -10.63
N ARG A 12 -0.49 -0.14 -9.71
CA ARG A 12 0.81 0.08 -9.06
C ARG A 12 1.96 0.07 -10.07
N ARG A 13 1.93 -0.86 -11.03
CA ARG A 13 2.91 -0.91 -12.11
C ARG A 13 2.91 0.38 -12.94
N ALA A 14 1.72 0.79 -13.40
CA ALA A 14 1.57 2.00 -14.22
C ALA A 14 2.05 3.25 -13.46
N LEU A 15 1.75 3.36 -12.18
CA LEU A 15 2.15 4.48 -11.33
C LEU A 15 3.68 4.57 -11.19
N LEU A 16 4.37 3.44 -10.99
CA LEU A 16 5.83 3.40 -10.95
C LEU A 16 6.43 3.78 -12.31
N ALA A 17 5.91 3.21 -13.41
CA ALA A 17 6.37 3.51 -14.77
C ALA A 17 6.22 5.01 -15.11
N GLN A 18 5.09 5.63 -14.76
CA GLN A 18 4.87 7.08 -14.91
C GLN A 18 5.85 7.92 -14.10
N SER A 19 6.39 7.35 -13.02
CA SER A 19 7.41 7.99 -12.16
C SER A 19 8.84 7.72 -12.62
N GLY A 20 9.04 7.10 -13.80
CA GLY A 20 10.34 6.77 -14.36
C GLY A 20 10.99 5.50 -13.78
N ILE A 21 10.22 4.66 -13.10
CA ILE A 21 10.69 3.42 -12.48
C ILE A 21 10.03 2.23 -13.18
N GLU A 22 10.82 1.40 -13.87
CA GLU A 22 10.31 0.16 -14.46
C GLU A 22 10.59 -1.01 -13.52
N PRO A 23 9.55 -1.52 -12.79
CA PRO A 23 9.76 -2.58 -11.81
C PRO A 23 9.83 -3.97 -12.47
N VAL A 24 10.58 -4.87 -11.84
CA VAL A 24 10.48 -6.32 -12.13
C VAL A 24 9.25 -6.86 -11.42
N LEU A 25 8.28 -7.39 -12.19
CA LEU A 25 7.02 -7.88 -11.64
C LEU A 25 7.18 -9.30 -11.12
N VAL A 26 6.76 -9.54 -9.87
CA VAL A 26 6.75 -10.88 -9.27
C VAL A 26 5.43 -11.08 -8.53
N SER A 27 4.71 -12.17 -8.85
CA SER A 27 3.49 -12.53 -8.11
C SER A 27 3.87 -13.08 -6.73
N PRO A 28 3.34 -12.52 -5.63
CA PRO A 28 3.72 -12.96 -4.29
C PRO A 28 3.08 -14.29 -3.86
N GLY A 29 1.94 -14.69 -4.44
CA GLY A 29 1.26 -15.95 -4.11
C GLY A 29 0.83 -16.10 -2.64
N VAL A 30 0.54 -15.00 -1.95
CA VAL A 30 0.14 -14.97 -0.53
C VAL A 30 -1.35 -15.30 -0.38
N ASP A 31 -1.68 -16.15 0.59
CA ASP A 31 -3.06 -16.33 1.08
C ASP A 31 -3.36 -15.19 2.07
N GLU A 32 -4.00 -14.14 1.57
CA GLU A 32 -4.28 -12.92 2.32
C GLU A 32 -5.26 -13.15 3.47
N ASP A 33 -6.29 -13.98 3.23
CA ASP A 33 -7.30 -14.29 4.24
C ASP A 33 -6.71 -15.11 5.40
N ALA A 34 -5.90 -16.11 5.09
CA ALA A 34 -5.22 -16.91 6.11
C ALA A 34 -4.24 -16.06 6.93
N ALA A 35 -3.50 -15.16 6.29
CA ALA A 35 -2.57 -14.26 6.99
C ALA A 35 -3.31 -13.31 7.95
N ALA A 36 -4.40 -12.69 7.49
CA ALA A 36 -5.21 -11.80 8.32
C ALA A 36 -5.86 -12.54 9.50
N ALA A 37 -6.42 -13.74 9.26
CA ALA A 37 -7.02 -14.55 10.32
C ALA A 37 -6.01 -14.98 11.39
N ALA A 38 -4.80 -15.39 11.00
CA ALA A 38 -3.74 -15.75 11.95
C ALA A 38 -3.30 -14.56 12.80
N ALA A 39 -3.15 -13.37 12.22
CA ALA A 39 -2.78 -12.16 12.95
C ALA A 39 -3.90 -11.72 13.91
N SER A 40 -5.17 -11.72 13.49
CA SER A 40 -6.31 -11.44 14.37
C SER A 40 -6.38 -12.40 15.55
N ALA A 41 -6.15 -13.70 15.32
CA ALA A 41 -6.10 -14.69 16.39
C ALA A 41 -4.96 -14.42 17.40
N SER A 42 -3.78 -14.01 16.92
CA SER A 42 -2.63 -13.68 17.78
C SER A 42 -2.88 -12.43 18.62
N LEU A 43 -3.59 -11.45 18.09
CA LEU A 43 -3.95 -10.21 18.81
C LEU A 43 -5.19 -10.37 19.69
N GLY A 44 -6.01 -11.42 19.48
CA GLY A 44 -7.29 -11.63 20.17
C GLY A 44 -8.37 -10.61 19.79
N ARG A 45 -8.23 -9.94 18.64
CA ARG A 45 -9.17 -8.95 18.09
C ARG A 45 -9.01 -8.84 16.58
N ASP A 46 -9.97 -8.20 15.94
CA ASP A 46 -9.86 -7.85 14.52
C ASP A 46 -8.74 -6.82 14.29
N LEU A 47 -8.18 -6.87 13.09
CA LEU A 47 -7.18 -5.91 12.63
C LEU A 47 -7.86 -4.58 12.27
N THR A 48 -7.21 -3.47 12.62
CA THR A 48 -7.57 -2.15 12.07
C THR A 48 -7.15 -2.05 10.60
N GLY A 49 -7.66 -1.06 9.88
CA GLY A 49 -7.29 -0.82 8.47
C GLY A 49 -5.78 -0.69 8.27
N PRO A 50 -5.10 0.18 9.04
CA PRO A 50 -3.64 0.30 9.00
C PRO A 50 -2.90 -1.02 9.24
N GLU A 51 -3.33 -1.79 10.24
CA GLU A 51 -2.71 -3.08 10.59
C GLU A 51 -2.87 -4.11 9.47
N LEU A 52 -4.07 -4.22 8.90
CA LEU A 52 -4.36 -5.16 7.81
C LEU A 52 -3.47 -4.90 6.59
N VAL A 53 -3.46 -3.64 6.10
CA VAL A 53 -2.70 -3.32 4.88
C VAL A 53 -1.19 -3.42 5.09
N ALA A 54 -0.68 -3.13 6.29
CA ALA A 54 0.72 -3.30 6.64
C ALA A 54 1.12 -4.78 6.70
N LEU A 55 0.32 -5.62 7.36
CA LEU A 55 0.52 -7.07 7.45
C LEU A 55 0.64 -7.67 6.05
N LEU A 56 -0.33 -7.36 5.18
CA LEU A 56 -0.38 -7.92 3.83
C LEU A 56 0.76 -7.39 2.94
N ALA A 57 1.16 -6.13 3.12
CA ALA A 57 2.33 -5.58 2.44
C ALA A 57 3.62 -6.30 2.84
N VAL A 58 3.81 -6.58 4.13
CA VAL A 58 4.94 -7.35 4.65
C VAL A 58 4.91 -8.78 4.11
N ALA A 59 3.78 -9.47 4.18
CA ALA A 59 3.66 -10.84 3.68
C ALA A 59 4.01 -10.93 2.18
N LYS A 60 3.52 -9.98 1.37
CA LYS A 60 3.81 -9.92 -0.07
C LYS A 60 5.29 -9.64 -0.36
N ALA A 61 5.90 -8.69 0.34
CA ALA A 61 7.32 -8.39 0.16
C ALA A 61 8.21 -9.57 0.57
N SER A 62 7.92 -10.19 1.72
CA SER A 62 8.69 -11.34 2.23
C SER A 62 8.60 -12.55 1.32
N ALA A 63 7.42 -12.85 0.75
CA ALA A 63 7.26 -13.97 -0.17
C ALA A 63 8.12 -13.85 -1.45
N VAL A 64 8.49 -12.64 -1.83
CA VAL A 64 9.33 -12.36 -3.01
C VAL A 64 10.79 -12.15 -2.65
N ALA A 65 11.09 -11.66 -1.46
CA ALA A 65 12.47 -11.36 -1.02
C ALA A 65 13.39 -12.58 -1.11
N ASP A 66 12.88 -13.76 -0.77
CA ASP A 66 13.61 -15.03 -0.78
C ASP A 66 13.43 -15.83 -2.08
N ALA A 67 12.74 -15.26 -3.08
CA ALA A 67 12.44 -15.97 -4.33
C ALA A 67 13.60 -15.92 -5.32
N GLU A 68 13.58 -16.85 -6.28
CA GLU A 68 14.36 -16.77 -7.51
C GLU A 68 13.53 -16.16 -8.64
N VAL A 69 14.10 -15.17 -9.31
CA VAL A 69 13.50 -14.52 -10.47
C VAL A 69 14.38 -14.77 -11.70
N ALA A 70 13.81 -15.41 -12.73
CA ALA A 70 14.53 -15.85 -13.92
C ALA A 70 15.80 -16.70 -13.62
N GLY A 71 15.72 -17.57 -12.60
CA GLY A 71 16.80 -18.49 -12.22
C GLY A 71 17.93 -17.84 -11.42
N SER A 72 17.72 -16.64 -10.92
CA SER A 72 18.66 -15.93 -10.04
C SER A 72 17.94 -15.41 -8.81
N PRO A 73 18.59 -15.43 -7.63
CA PRO A 73 18.02 -14.81 -6.45
C PRO A 73 17.80 -13.32 -6.67
N VAL A 74 16.81 -12.77 -5.96
CA VAL A 74 16.54 -11.32 -5.96
C VAL A 74 17.81 -10.55 -5.56
N ASP A 75 18.10 -9.47 -6.30
CA ASP A 75 19.20 -8.54 -6.04
C ASP A 75 18.72 -7.11 -6.32
N GLY A 76 18.34 -6.41 -5.25
CA GLY A 76 17.72 -5.09 -5.30
C GLY A 76 16.72 -4.87 -4.18
N PHE A 77 15.80 -3.94 -4.37
CA PHE A 77 14.73 -3.67 -3.42
C PHE A 77 13.46 -4.44 -3.79
N VAL A 78 12.81 -5.06 -2.81
CA VAL A 78 11.50 -5.68 -2.98
C VAL A 78 10.44 -4.79 -2.36
N PHE A 79 9.46 -4.40 -3.15
CA PHE A 79 8.31 -3.64 -2.67
C PHE A 79 7.06 -4.52 -2.65
N GLY A 80 6.44 -4.65 -1.48
CA GLY A 80 5.10 -5.20 -1.27
C GLY A 80 4.12 -4.10 -0.89
N GLY A 81 2.90 -4.19 -1.37
CA GLY A 81 1.86 -3.22 -1.04
C GLY A 81 0.47 -3.84 -0.99
N ASP A 82 -0.35 -3.32 -0.09
CA ASP A 82 -1.77 -3.67 0.01
C ASP A 82 -2.63 -2.44 0.22
N SER A 83 -3.96 -2.55 -0.03
CA SER A 83 -4.89 -1.43 0.13
C SER A 83 -6.27 -1.93 0.54
N ALA A 84 -6.89 -1.21 1.48
CA ALA A 84 -8.26 -1.41 1.92
C ALA A 84 -8.97 -0.07 2.03
N PHE A 85 -10.25 -0.04 1.70
CA PHE A 85 -11.10 1.15 1.86
C PHE A 85 -12.00 0.97 3.05
N GLU A 86 -12.06 1.97 3.92
CA GLU A 86 -12.85 1.97 5.14
C GLU A 86 -13.99 2.98 5.04
N VAL A 87 -15.21 2.52 5.36
CA VAL A 87 -16.41 3.36 5.51
C VAL A 87 -17.10 2.97 6.81
N ASP A 88 -17.37 3.92 7.68
CA ASP A 88 -18.04 3.72 8.97
C ASP A 88 -17.46 2.55 9.80
N GLY A 89 -16.12 2.43 9.81
CA GLY A 89 -15.41 1.38 10.54
C GLY A 89 -15.41 0.00 9.87
N HIS A 90 -15.96 -0.14 8.66
CA HIS A 90 -15.94 -1.39 7.91
C HIS A 90 -14.88 -1.34 6.80
N LEU A 91 -14.03 -2.37 6.74
CA LEU A 91 -13.00 -2.50 5.73
C LEU A 91 -13.51 -3.24 4.49
N TYR A 92 -13.22 -2.69 3.34
CA TYR A 92 -13.61 -3.22 2.05
C TYR A 92 -12.37 -3.45 1.15
N GLY A 93 -12.19 -4.69 0.72
CA GLY A 93 -11.28 -5.05 -0.35
C GLY A 93 -11.95 -4.87 -1.73
N LYS A 94 -11.58 -5.68 -2.72
CA LYS A 94 -12.21 -5.73 -4.05
C LYS A 94 -13.60 -6.35 -3.97
N PRO A 95 -14.62 -5.80 -4.65
CA PRO A 95 -15.97 -6.34 -4.61
C PRO A 95 -16.14 -7.64 -5.43
N HIS A 96 -15.45 -7.79 -6.57
CA HIS A 96 -15.56 -8.89 -7.53
C HIS A 96 -16.97 -9.14 -8.12
N ASP A 97 -18.02 -8.64 -7.47
CA ASP A 97 -19.42 -8.81 -7.84
C ASP A 97 -20.12 -7.46 -8.04
N PRO A 98 -20.90 -7.27 -9.13
CA PRO A 98 -21.59 -6.03 -9.41
C PRO A 98 -22.59 -5.60 -8.34
N ALA A 99 -23.33 -6.55 -7.72
CA ALA A 99 -24.30 -6.21 -6.69
C ALA A 99 -23.60 -5.73 -5.41
N VAL A 100 -22.45 -6.35 -5.06
CA VAL A 100 -21.60 -5.92 -3.95
C VAL A 100 -21.02 -4.53 -4.23
N ALA A 101 -20.56 -4.26 -5.45
CA ALA A 101 -20.04 -2.95 -5.83
C ALA A 101 -21.10 -1.85 -5.73
N LYS A 102 -22.33 -2.11 -6.20
CA LYS A 102 -23.46 -1.17 -6.10
C LYS A 102 -23.82 -0.85 -4.65
N GLU A 103 -23.87 -1.87 -3.80
CA GLU A 103 -24.19 -1.67 -2.39
C GLU A 103 -23.11 -0.86 -1.67
N ARG A 104 -21.83 -1.10 -2.00
CA ARG A 104 -20.72 -0.28 -1.49
C ARG A 104 -20.86 1.18 -1.88
N TRP A 105 -21.17 1.46 -3.14
CA TRP A 105 -21.38 2.83 -3.59
C TRP A 105 -22.49 3.53 -2.82
N ARG A 106 -23.61 2.85 -2.53
CA ARG A 106 -24.68 3.41 -1.69
C ARG A 106 -24.19 3.76 -0.29
N GLN A 107 -23.40 2.86 0.32
CA GLN A 107 -22.81 3.09 1.65
C GLN A 107 -21.82 4.26 1.65
N MET A 108 -20.92 4.32 0.66
CA MET A 108 -19.98 5.41 0.51
C MET A 108 -20.65 6.78 0.35
N LEU A 109 -21.69 6.85 -0.47
CA LEU A 109 -22.46 8.09 -0.66
C LEU A 109 -23.26 8.48 0.59
N ALA A 110 -23.84 7.51 1.28
CA ALA A 110 -24.56 7.76 2.54
C ALA A 110 -23.62 8.30 3.64
N ALA A 111 -22.36 7.81 3.70
CA ALA A 111 -21.32 8.29 4.60
C ALA A 111 -20.65 9.58 4.13
N GLY A 112 -20.86 9.99 2.88
CA GLY A 112 -20.19 11.14 2.24
C GLY A 112 -18.75 10.89 1.84
N GLY A 113 -18.20 9.67 2.04
CA GLY A 113 -16.82 9.33 1.73
C GLY A 113 -16.29 8.15 2.49
N GLY A 114 -14.96 8.12 2.66
CA GLY A 114 -14.27 7.08 3.42
C GLY A 114 -12.76 7.27 3.41
N THR A 115 -12.05 6.35 4.04
CA THR A 115 -10.58 6.38 4.13
C THR A 115 -9.99 5.22 3.35
N LEU A 116 -9.10 5.50 2.40
CA LEU A 116 -8.26 4.47 1.80
C LEU A 116 -6.96 4.34 2.61
N TRP A 117 -6.72 3.15 3.10
CA TRP A 117 -5.48 2.73 3.73
C TRP A 117 -4.58 2.06 2.72
N SER A 118 -3.29 2.42 2.70
CA SER A 118 -2.27 1.81 1.84
C SER A 118 -1.07 1.40 2.66
N GLY A 119 -0.82 0.09 2.74
CA GLY A 119 0.33 -0.51 3.39
C GLY A 119 1.48 -0.70 2.40
N HIS A 120 2.70 -0.48 2.88
CA HIS A 120 3.94 -0.53 2.12
C HIS A 120 5.00 -1.29 2.90
N CYS A 121 5.71 -2.19 2.25
CA CYS A 121 6.90 -2.82 2.79
C CYS A 121 8.02 -2.78 1.75
N VAL A 122 9.20 -2.34 2.15
CA VAL A 122 10.42 -2.41 1.33
C VAL A 122 11.42 -3.28 2.06
N VAL A 123 11.94 -4.30 1.36
CA VAL A 123 13.03 -5.17 1.84
C VAL A 123 14.26 -4.90 0.99
N ASP A 124 15.42 -4.75 1.62
CA ASP A 124 16.71 -4.58 0.93
C ASP A 124 17.39 -5.95 0.73
N GLN A 125 17.44 -6.41 -0.51
CA GLN A 125 18.06 -7.66 -0.93
C GLN A 125 19.31 -7.42 -1.81
N ARG A 126 19.92 -6.24 -1.72
CA ARG A 126 21.17 -5.94 -2.44
C ARG A 126 22.33 -6.74 -1.85
N ARG A 127 23.07 -7.43 -2.71
CA ARG A 127 24.09 -8.39 -2.29
C ARG A 127 25.43 -7.79 -1.91
N ASP A 128 25.78 -6.63 -2.45
CA ASP A 128 27.08 -5.98 -2.29
C ASP A 128 27.07 -4.79 -1.32
N VAL A 129 26.07 -4.72 -0.43
CA VAL A 129 25.94 -3.62 0.55
C VAL A 129 26.32 -4.13 1.94
N ASP A 130 27.24 -3.41 2.61
CA ASP A 130 27.57 -3.66 4.01
C ASP A 130 26.27 -3.58 4.87
N PRO A 131 25.87 -4.65 5.59
CA PRO A 131 24.67 -4.66 6.42
C PRO A 131 24.62 -3.52 7.44
N ALA A 132 25.78 -3.00 7.87
CA ALA A 132 25.85 -1.85 8.78
C ALA A 132 25.41 -0.54 8.10
N THR A 133 25.47 -0.45 6.78
CA THR A 133 25.08 0.73 5.98
C THR A 133 23.62 0.65 5.54
N SER A 134 23.04 -0.55 5.50
CA SER A 134 21.68 -0.79 4.96
C SER A 134 20.58 -0.08 5.74
N LEU A 135 20.70 0.07 7.07
CA LEU A 135 19.69 0.73 7.90
C LEU A 135 20.21 1.99 8.63
N THR A 136 21.46 2.36 8.41
CA THR A 136 22.04 3.60 8.94
C THR A 136 22.15 4.62 7.82
N GLY A 137 21.03 5.11 7.34
CA GLY A 137 21.07 6.17 6.35
C GLY A 137 22.01 7.31 6.74
N GLY A 138 22.83 7.73 5.78
CA GLY A 138 23.88 8.73 5.94
C GLY A 138 23.50 9.98 6.73
N THR A 139 24.47 10.64 7.29
CA THR A 139 24.39 11.87 8.10
C THR A 139 23.99 13.09 7.26
N ASP A 140 22.83 13.07 6.64
CA ASP A 140 22.25 14.27 6.05
C ASP A 140 21.57 15.11 7.17
N PRO A 141 22.02 16.34 7.44
CA PRO A 141 21.47 17.19 8.49
C PRO A 141 20.01 17.63 8.22
N ALA A 142 19.48 17.40 7.03
CA ALA A 142 18.06 17.61 6.69
C ALA A 142 17.16 16.41 7.10
N ARG A 143 17.71 15.35 7.67
CA ARG A 143 16.97 14.18 8.13
C ARG A 143 16.28 14.49 9.46
N THR A 144 14.99 14.61 9.41
CA THR A 144 14.12 14.34 10.55
C THR A 144 14.32 12.89 11.01
N GLU A 145 14.18 12.62 12.28
CA GLU A 145 14.47 11.39 13.03
C GLU A 145 14.44 10.07 12.24
N PRO A 146 15.38 9.13 12.50
CA PRO A 146 15.36 7.81 11.86
C PRO A 146 14.06 7.08 12.22
N PRO A 147 13.59 6.14 11.38
CA PRO A 147 12.40 5.35 11.70
C PRO A 147 12.59 4.59 13.01
N VAL A 148 11.52 4.46 13.78
CA VAL A 148 11.51 3.66 15.01
C VAL A 148 11.84 2.21 14.65
N ARG A 149 12.82 1.61 15.32
CA ARG A 149 13.19 0.21 15.12
C ARG A 149 12.32 -0.67 16.00
N LEU A 150 11.60 -1.59 15.39
CA LEU A 150 10.80 -2.61 16.05
C LEU A 150 11.33 -4.01 15.72
N GLY A 151 10.94 -5.01 16.52
CA GLY A 151 11.25 -6.42 16.23
C GLY A 151 10.51 -6.93 14.98
N ASP A 152 10.87 -8.13 14.52
CA ASP A 152 10.27 -8.75 13.34
C ASP A 152 8.85 -9.30 13.59
N ASP A 153 8.44 -9.40 14.86
CA ASP A 153 7.11 -9.86 15.24
C ASP A 153 6.05 -8.79 14.94
N PHE A 154 5.03 -9.17 14.15
CA PHE A 154 3.89 -8.30 13.81
C PHE A 154 3.25 -7.68 15.05
N THR A 155 3.09 -8.44 16.13
CA THR A 155 2.47 -7.96 17.37
C THR A 155 3.27 -6.83 18.02
N ALA A 156 4.59 -6.81 17.82
CA ALA A 156 5.46 -5.78 18.39
C ALA A 156 5.31 -4.40 17.71
N TRP A 157 4.92 -4.37 16.43
CA TRP A 157 4.80 -3.11 15.69
C TRP A 157 3.36 -2.76 15.25
N ALA A 158 2.41 -3.71 15.39
CA ALA A 158 1.00 -3.49 15.05
C ALA A 158 0.42 -2.26 15.76
N GLY A 159 0.67 -2.09 17.06
CA GLY A 159 0.19 -0.93 17.82
C GLY A 159 0.71 0.40 17.26
N SER A 160 1.99 0.48 16.90
CA SER A 160 2.58 1.71 16.33
C SER A 160 2.02 2.06 14.95
N ILE A 161 1.55 1.06 14.20
CA ILE A 161 0.92 1.25 12.89
C ILE A 161 -0.59 1.47 13.05
N GLY A 162 -1.23 0.78 14.00
CA GLY A 162 -2.66 0.87 14.24
C GLY A 162 -3.15 2.26 14.67
N ASP A 163 -2.26 3.08 15.23
CA ASP A 163 -2.55 4.46 15.70
C ASP A 163 -2.50 5.52 14.59
N VAL A 164 -2.29 5.13 13.32
CA VAL A 164 -2.29 6.10 12.20
C VAL A 164 -3.68 6.69 12.02
N ALA A 165 -3.76 8.01 12.13
CA ALA A 165 -5.01 8.73 11.89
C ALA A 165 -5.34 8.81 10.38
N PRO A 166 -6.63 8.89 10.00
CA PRO A 166 -7.05 9.19 8.64
C PRO A 166 -6.38 10.45 8.09
N GLY A 167 -5.84 10.39 6.87
CA GLY A 167 -5.03 11.45 6.25
C GLY A 167 -3.58 11.51 6.74
N GLY A 168 -3.18 10.62 7.67
CA GLY A 168 -1.83 10.51 8.20
C GLY A 168 -1.01 9.39 7.58
N SER A 169 0.28 9.36 7.93
CA SER A 169 1.20 8.29 7.55
C SER A 169 2.16 7.94 8.68
N THR A 170 2.67 6.71 8.68
CA THR A 170 3.73 6.28 9.59
C THR A 170 4.80 5.49 8.84
N LEU A 171 6.00 5.40 9.43
CA LEU A 171 7.13 4.66 8.89
C LEU A 171 7.90 4.00 10.03
N VAL A 172 8.10 2.69 9.93
CA VAL A 172 8.72 1.85 10.95
C VAL A 172 9.81 1.00 10.30
N ALA A 173 10.97 0.84 10.94
CA ALA A 173 11.98 -0.11 10.52
C ALA A 173 11.87 -1.39 11.37
N ALA A 174 11.86 -2.55 10.73
CA ALA A 174 11.78 -3.86 11.34
C ALA A 174 12.77 -4.82 10.68
N GLY A 175 13.85 -5.17 11.37
CA GLY A 175 14.89 -6.02 10.83
C GLY A 175 15.54 -5.47 9.56
N ASP A 176 15.44 -6.21 8.46
CA ASP A 176 15.97 -5.89 7.13
C ASP A 176 14.99 -5.05 6.27
N ARG A 177 13.87 -4.65 6.83
CA ARG A 177 12.77 -4.02 6.10
C ARG A 177 12.32 -2.70 6.71
N VAL A 178 11.67 -1.92 5.88
CA VAL A 178 10.93 -0.72 6.30
C VAL A 178 9.46 -0.95 5.96
N VAL A 179 8.60 -0.70 6.92
CA VAL A 179 7.14 -0.80 6.79
C VAL A 179 6.54 0.58 6.96
N ALA A 180 5.57 0.91 6.14
CA ALA A 180 4.85 2.17 6.25
C ALA A 180 3.37 1.98 5.95
N VAL A 181 2.54 2.82 6.54
CA VAL A 181 1.15 2.99 6.16
C VAL A 181 0.94 4.45 5.77
N ASP A 182 0.20 4.64 4.71
CA ASP A 182 -0.32 5.95 4.31
C ASP A 182 -1.83 5.86 4.15
N SER A 183 -2.50 6.98 4.26
CA SER A 183 -3.95 7.03 4.07
C SER A 183 -4.38 8.28 3.33
N ALA A 184 -5.50 8.16 2.63
CA ALA A 184 -6.17 9.28 2.00
C ALA A 184 -7.66 9.25 2.33
N VAL A 185 -8.18 10.37 2.82
CA VAL A 185 -9.61 10.55 3.04
C VAL A 185 -10.24 11.09 1.76
N LEU A 186 -11.26 10.40 1.28
CA LEU A 186 -11.99 10.77 0.07
C LEU A 186 -13.38 11.29 0.42
N THR A 187 -13.79 12.34 -0.27
CA THR A 187 -15.17 12.85 -0.24
C THR A 187 -15.78 12.68 -1.62
N PHE A 188 -16.98 12.11 -1.68
CA PHE A 188 -17.72 11.97 -2.92
C PHE A 188 -18.75 13.11 -3.08
N ALA A 189 -19.20 13.34 -4.32
CA ALA A 189 -20.29 14.22 -4.62
C ALA A 189 -21.60 13.67 -3.98
N ASP A 190 -22.43 14.55 -3.46
CA ASP A 190 -23.66 14.21 -2.76
C ASP A 190 -24.89 14.06 -3.69
N ASP A 191 -24.69 14.33 -4.97
CA ASP A 191 -25.73 14.30 -6.01
C ASP A 191 -25.58 13.12 -6.99
N VAL A 192 -24.71 12.15 -6.70
CA VAL A 192 -24.53 10.97 -7.57
C VAL A 192 -25.78 10.10 -7.55
N SER A 193 -26.40 9.91 -8.70
CA SER A 193 -27.64 9.15 -8.84
C SER A 193 -27.42 7.63 -8.87
N LEU A 194 -28.47 6.87 -8.59
CA LEU A 194 -28.43 5.40 -8.70
C LEU A 194 -28.19 4.95 -10.16
N ASP A 195 -28.68 5.70 -11.13
CA ASP A 195 -28.47 5.39 -12.56
C ASP A 195 -26.98 5.55 -12.95
N GLU A 196 -26.28 6.54 -12.39
CA GLU A 196 -24.84 6.72 -12.59
C GLU A 196 -24.04 5.60 -11.94
N ILE A 197 -24.42 5.17 -10.71
CA ILE A 197 -23.80 4.02 -10.06
C ILE A 197 -23.99 2.76 -10.91
N ASP A 198 -25.20 2.52 -11.40
CA ASP A 198 -25.50 1.36 -12.24
C ASP A 198 -24.71 1.38 -13.55
N ALA A 199 -24.62 2.53 -14.20
CA ALA A 199 -23.83 2.73 -15.41
C ALA A 199 -22.34 2.50 -15.14
N TYR A 200 -21.80 3.05 -14.03
CA TYR A 200 -20.39 2.87 -13.64
C TYR A 200 -20.07 1.40 -13.36
N VAL A 201 -20.88 0.73 -12.55
CA VAL A 201 -20.66 -0.69 -12.22
C VAL A 201 -20.74 -1.58 -13.47
N SER A 202 -21.64 -1.25 -14.42
CA SER A 202 -21.76 -1.99 -15.68
C SER A 202 -20.50 -1.99 -16.54
N THR A 203 -19.60 -1.01 -16.33
CA THR A 203 -18.30 -0.96 -17.04
C THR A 203 -17.31 -2.03 -16.58
N GLY A 204 -17.54 -2.67 -15.42
CA GLY A 204 -16.60 -3.60 -14.80
C GLY A 204 -15.41 -2.93 -14.09
N GLU A 205 -15.18 -1.62 -14.29
CA GLU A 205 -14.05 -0.89 -13.70
C GLU A 205 -13.95 -1.04 -12.16
N PRO A 206 -15.05 -0.93 -11.37
CA PRO A 206 -14.99 -1.01 -9.92
C PRO A 206 -14.71 -2.40 -9.35
N LEU A 207 -14.81 -3.47 -10.14
CA LEU A 207 -14.87 -4.82 -9.60
C LEU A 207 -13.52 -5.33 -9.06
N GLU A 208 -12.40 -4.84 -9.62
CA GLU A 208 -11.06 -5.30 -9.31
C GLU A 208 -10.22 -4.28 -8.51
N VAL A 209 -10.88 -3.30 -7.88
CA VAL A 209 -10.20 -2.26 -7.09
C VAL A 209 -10.79 -2.17 -5.68
N ALA A 210 -9.93 -1.91 -4.68
CA ALA A 210 -10.37 -1.70 -3.30
C ALA A 210 -11.32 -0.50 -3.23
N GLY A 211 -12.41 -0.62 -2.46
CA GLY A 211 -13.42 0.43 -2.36
C GLY A 211 -14.36 0.54 -3.56
N ALA A 212 -14.17 -0.24 -4.64
CA ALA A 212 -15.02 -0.20 -5.84
C ALA A 212 -14.96 1.13 -6.62
N PHE A 213 -13.82 1.83 -6.60
CA PHE A 213 -13.58 3.04 -7.40
C PHE A 213 -12.10 3.20 -7.72
N THR A 214 -11.79 4.04 -8.71
CA THR A 214 -10.42 4.49 -8.99
C THR A 214 -10.41 5.98 -9.32
N ILE A 215 -9.32 6.69 -8.94
CA ILE A 215 -9.17 8.14 -9.17
C ILE A 215 -8.64 8.47 -10.56
N ASP A 216 -8.14 7.47 -11.28
CA ASP A 216 -7.60 7.58 -12.63
C ASP A 216 -8.54 7.02 -13.71
N GLY A 217 -9.81 6.75 -13.32
CA GLY A 217 -10.86 6.26 -14.20
C GLY A 217 -12.13 7.08 -14.15
N ARG A 218 -13.27 6.43 -14.45
CA ARG A 218 -14.58 7.10 -14.55
C ARG A 218 -15.07 7.63 -13.22
N ALA A 219 -14.74 6.97 -12.10
CA ALA A 219 -15.13 7.41 -10.76
C ALA A 219 -14.48 8.74 -10.35
N ALA A 220 -13.43 9.19 -11.01
CA ALA A 220 -12.80 10.48 -10.75
C ALA A 220 -13.79 11.65 -10.80
N ALA A 221 -14.85 11.55 -11.63
CA ALA A 221 -15.88 12.57 -11.74
C ALA A 221 -16.74 12.72 -10.47
N TYR A 222 -16.79 11.70 -9.63
CA TYR A 222 -17.59 11.65 -8.40
C TYR A 222 -16.79 11.99 -7.14
N ILE A 223 -15.48 12.16 -7.24
CA ILE A 223 -14.58 12.47 -6.11
C ILE A 223 -14.35 13.97 -6.07
N THR A 224 -14.86 14.64 -5.04
CA THR A 224 -14.78 16.11 -4.90
C THR A 224 -13.57 16.55 -4.10
N ARG A 225 -13.02 15.66 -3.23
CA ARG A 225 -11.85 15.97 -2.40
C ARG A 225 -11.04 14.72 -2.05
N ILE A 226 -9.73 14.88 -1.98
CA ILE A 226 -8.78 13.90 -1.45
C ILE A 226 -7.87 14.62 -0.45
N ASP A 227 -7.92 14.20 0.81
CA ASP A 227 -6.98 14.62 1.85
C ASP A 227 -5.94 13.52 2.06
N GLY A 228 -4.72 13.73 1.61
CA GLY A 228 -3.63 12.76 1.57
C GLY A 228 -2.95 12.71 0.20
N ALA A 229 -2.05 11.77 0.01
CA ALA A 229 -1.36 11.59 -1.27
C ALA A 229 -2.30 10.93 -2.31
N PRO A 230 -2.58 11.54 -3.49
CA PRO A 230 -3.42 10.92 -4.52
C PRO A 230 -2.89 9.55 -4.97
N SER A 231 -1.57 9.37 -5.00
CA SER A 231 -0.95 8.09 -5.36
C SER A 231 -1.24 6.97 -4.33
N ALA A 232 -1.50 7.31 -3.06
CA ALA A 232 -1.94 6.33 -2.06
C ALA A 232 -3.30 5.73 -2.43
N VAL A 233 -4.19 6.53 -3.02
CA VAL A 233 -5.51 6.05 -3.47
C VAL A 233 -5.40 5.01 -4.58
N VAL A 234 -4.39 5.12 -5.44
CA VAL A 234 -4.06 4.11 -6.47
C VAL A 234 -3.46 2.84 -5.84
N GLY A 235 -3.10 2.91 -4.56
CA GLY A 235 -2.57 1.79 -3.78
C GLY A 235 -1.06 1.72 -3.65
N LEU A 236 -0.35 2.82 -3.98
CA LEU A 236 1.08 3.00 -3.74
C LEU A 236 1.38 4.47 -3.51
N SER A 237 1.62 4.86 -2.27
CA SER A 237 2.04 6.23 -1.97
C SER A 237 3.47 6.48 -2.44
N LEU A 238 3.63 7.26 -3.51
CA LEU A 238 4.96 7.62 -4.02
C LEU A 238 5.77 8.46 -3.01
N PRO A 239 5.18 9.45 -2.30
CA PRO A 239 5.89 10.18 -1.24
C PRO A 239 6.40 9.27 -0.13
N VAL A 240 5.57 8.31 0.30
CA VAL A 240 5.95 7.38 1.36
C VAL A 240 7.03 6.41 0.87
N LEU A 241 6.88 5.82 -0.32
CA LEU A 241 7.92 4.95 -0.89
C LEU A 241 9.26 5.69 -1.02
N ARG A 242 9.26 6.93 -1.52
CA ARG A 242 10.46 7.77 -1.55
C ARG A 242 11.06 7.96 -0.16
N SER A 243 10.24 8.20 0.84
CA SER A 243 10.69 8.36 2.23
C SER A 243 11.28 7.08 2.81
N MET A 244 10.66 5.92 2.51
CA MET A 244 11.18 4.60 2.91
C MET A 244 12.57 4.33 2.33
N LEU A 245 12.76 4.57 1.04
CA LEU A 245 14.04 4.39 0.36
C LEU A 245 15.11 5.34 0.90
N LEU A 246 14.78 6.61 1.05
CA LEU A 246 15.74 7.62 1.51
C LEU A 246 16.07 7.46 2.99
N ARG A 247 15.07 7.36 3.86
CA ARG A 247 15.26 7.37 5.33
C ARG A 247 15.60 5.96 5.87
N GLY A 248 15.09 4.91 5.23
CA GLY A 248 15.36 3.54 5.60
C GLY A 248 16.73 3.06 5.09
N PHE A 249 17.06 3.34 3.84
CA PHE A 249 18.20 2.73 3.17
C PHE A 249 19.20 3.73 2.58
N GLY A 250 19.00 5.03 2.73
CA GLY A 250 19.89 6.06 2.20
C GLY A 250 19.90 6.17 0.66
N VAL A 251 18.84 5.65 0.00
CA VAL A 251 18.75 5.58 -1.46
C VAL A 251 17.87 6.70 -1.99
N SER A 252 18.37 7.41 -2.97
CA SER A 252 17.64 8.52 -3.60
C SER A 252 16.64 8.00 -4.64
N TRP A 253 15.51 8.69 -4.78
CA TRP A 253 14.45 8.31 -5.71
C TRP A 253 14.92 8.20 -7.16
N HIS A 254 15.77 9.14 -7.60
CA HIS A 254 16.29 9.19 -8.97
C HIS A 254 17.28 8.06 -9.31
N ASP A 255 17.79 7.32 -8.31
CA ASP A 255 18.67 6.16 -8.55
C ASP A 255 17.95 4.99 -9.24
N PHE A 256 16.61 5.04 -9.25
CA PHE A 256 15.76 4.07 -9.94
C PHE A 256 15.34 4.50 -11.34
N TRP A 257 15.59 5.75 -11.74
CA TRP A 257 15.17 6.22 -13.05
C TRP A 257 15.95 5.52 -14.17
N THR A 258 15.23 5.07 -15.18
CA THR A 258 15.79 4.63 -16.46
C THR A 258 15.91 5.86 -17.36
N LEU A 259 17.12 6.47 -17.39
CA LEU A 259 17.45 7.61 -18.23
C LEU A 259 17.92 7.15 -19.61
#